data_95cd5f7ab1c3293b9876fe9e87ccc9e3
#
_entry.id   95cd5f7ab1c3293b9876fe9e87ccc9e3
#
_cell.length_a   1.000
_cell.length_b   1.000
_cell.length_c   1.000
_cell.angle_alpha   90.00
_cell.angle_beta   90.00
_cell.angle_gamma   90.00
#
_symmetry.space_group_name_H-M   'P 1'
#
loop_
_entity.id
_entity.type
_entity.pdbx_description
1 polymer ?
#
loop_
_entity_poly.entity_id
_entity_poly.type
_entity_poly.pdbx_seq_one_letter_code
_entity_poly.pdbx_strand_id
1 'polypeptide(L)'
;STLMRSSAASDVYKRQINQAAKRILKALSFDGVEVDAFRHMADLKRLDPMKIFYKKIDEKIYNGSHAVPVRIFFPNEKSFQESNDKTSDSRDKKLLLFVHGGGWVTESIDNYERICARLADATGQYVVAVEYRLAPEDKFPSGLEDCYVVAKALYTGKFVLNVKPENITLIGDSAGGNLCAALSLMARDRGEFMPKRQILIYPATYNDYTEKSPFPSVKENGTDYLLTAGKMQDYIDLYAKNEEDKQNPYFAPYLAKDVSHQPDTLILTSEFDPLRDEGEAYGKRLKEAGNYVQIHRIKGALHGYFALGIKHLYVQESFTYINAFLKGEAL
;
A
#
# COMPACT_ATOMS: atom_id res chain seq x y z
N SER A 1 39.42 2.04 -17.89
CA SER A 1 38.28 2.99 -17.85
C SER A 1 37.12 2.63 -18.80
N THR A 2 37.30 1.67 -19.71
CA THR A 2 36.30 1.24 -20.72
C THR A 2 35.29 0.22 -20.18
N LEU A 3 35.66 -0.57 -19.19
CA LEU A 3 34.79 -1.60 -18.58
C LEU A 3 33.71 -1.02 -17.64
N MET A 4 33.96 0.11 -16.98
CA MET A 4 32.97 0.76 -16.13
C MET A 4 31.85 1.50 -16.91
N ARG A 5 32.13 1.97 -18.12
CA ARG A 5 31.13 2.61 -18.99
C ARG A 5 30.13 1.62 -19.59
N SER A 6 30.53 0.36 -19.77
CA SER A 6 29.67 -0.71 -20.32
C SER A 6 28.64 -1.19 -19.31
N SER A 7 28.93 -1.24 -18.00
CA SER A 7 28.01 -1.69 -16.98
C SER A 7 26.89 -0.66 -16.72
N ALA A 8 27.24 0.63 -16.63
CA ALA A 8 26.24 1.69 -16.42
C ALA A 8 25.29 1.86 -17.62
N ALA A 9 25.79 1.73 -18.85
CA ALA A 9 24.96 1.75 -20.05
C ALA A 9 24.04 0.52 -20.15
N SER A 10 24.52 -0.65 -19.74
CA SER A 10 23.72 -1.89 -19.69
C SER A 10 22.63 -1.83 -18.62
N ASP A 11 22.87 -1.19 -17.47
CA ASP A 11 21.88 -1.04 -16.41
C ASP A 11 20.81 0.00 -16.75
N VAL A 12 21.16 1.07 -17.45
CA VAL A 12 20.18 2.04 -17.99
C VAL A 12 19.29 1.37 -19.05
N TYR A 13 19.85 0.51 -19.90
CA TYR A 13 19.10 -0.21 -20.94
C TYR A 13 18.16 -1.26 -20.37
N LYS A 14 18.49 -1.87 -19.24
CA LYS A 14 17.64 -2.86 -18.54
C LYS A 14 16.43 -2.24 -17.83
N ARG A 15 16.46 -0.95 -17.55
CA ARG A 15 15.37 -0.23 -16.85
C ARG A 15 14.40 0.50 -17.79
N GLN A 16 14.69 0.61 -19.07
CA GLN A 16 13.79 1.23 -20.03
C GLN A 16 12.77 0.22 -20.56
N ILE A 17 11.50 0.60 -20.54
CA ILE A 17 10.45 -0.15 -21.23
C ILE A 17 10.71 -0.03 -22.71
N ASN A 18 11.08 -1.14 -23.37
CA ASN A 18 11.31 -1.14 -24.80
C ASN A 18 9.99 -0.91 -25.59
N GLN A 19 10.10 -0.50 -26.86
CA GLN A 19 8.92 -0.16 -27.67
C GLN A 19 7.93 -1.33 -27.84
N ALA A 20 8.41 -2.58 -27.90
CA ALA A 20 7.54 -3.74 -27.99
C ALA A 20 6.74 -3.96 -26.71
N ALA A 21 7.39 -3.85 -25.53
CA ALA A 21 6.72 -3.91 -24.24
C ALA A 21 5.73 -2.75 -24.07
N LYS A 22 6.07 -1.53 -24.54
CA LYS A 22 5.16 -0.39 -24.49
C LYS A 22 3.89 -0.62 -25.33
N ARG A 23 4.02 -1.25 -26.52
CA ARG A 23 2.84 -1.62 -27.33
C ARG A 23 1.93 -2.64 -26.62
N ILE A 24 2.50 -3.64 -25.97
CA ILE A 24 1.74 -4.62 -25.18
C ILE A 24 1.05 -3.94 -24.01
N LEU A 25 1.77 -3.11 -23.26
CA LEU A 25 1.20 -2.36 -22.14
C LEU A 25 0.04 -1.48 -22.59
N LYS A 26 0.20 -0.77 -23.71
CA LYS A 26 -0.88 0.05 -24.29
C LYS A 26 -2.11 -0.79 -24.65
N ALA A 27 -1.92 -2.00 -25.20
CA ALA A 27 -3.03 -2.91 -25.52
C ALA A 27 -3.74 -3.44 -24.27
N LEU A 28 -3.05 -3.50 -23.12
CA LEU A 28 -3.61 -3.88 -21.83
C LEU A 28 -4.15 -2.69 -21.01
N SER A 29 -3.86 -1.47 -21.47
CA SER A 29 -4.34 -0.23 -20.85
C SER A 29 -5.67 0.14 -21.50
N PHE A 30 -6.75 -0.04 -20.77
CA PHE A 30 -8.10 0.33 -21.20
C PHE A 30 -8.82 1.04 -20.07
N ASP A 31 -9.74 1.90 -20.41
CA ASP A 31 -10.62 2.59 -19.46
C ASP A 31 -11.82 1.69 -19.10
N GLY A 32 -12.46 2.02 -18.01
CA GLY A 32 -13.60 1.28 -17.48
C GLY A 32 -13.20 0.25 -16.42
N VAL A 33 -14.01 0.15 -15.37
CA VAL A 33 -13.87 -0.84 -14.30
C VAL A 33 -15.08 -1.74 -14.30
N GLU A 34 -14.95 -2.88 -14.97
CA GLU A 34 -15.89 -4.00 -14.87
C GLU A 34 -15.59 -4.77 -13.57
N VAL A 35 -16.28 -4.42 -12.47
CA VAL A 35 -15.99 -4.88 -11.11
C VAL A 35 -15.83 -6.40 -11.02
N ASP A 36 -16.80 -7.14 -11.55
CA ASP A 36 -16.79 -8.61 -11.46
C ASP A 36 -15.66 -9.23 -12.29
N ALA A 37 -15.37 -8.68 -13.48
CA ALA A 37 -14.27 -9.14 -14.31
C ALA A 37 -12.91 -8.89 -13.64
N PHE A 38 -12.73 -7.71 -13.04
CA PHE A 38 -11.49 -7.38 -12.33
C PHE A 38 -11.30 -8.23 -11.07
N ARG A 39 -12.36 -8.47 -10.30
CA ARG A 39 -12.33 -9.37 -9.14
C ARG A 39 -12.00 -10.81 -9.58
N HIS A 40 -12.58 -11.28 -10.67
CA HIS A 40 -12.26 -12.60 -11.23
C HIS A 40 -10.80 -12.73 -11.68
N MET A 41 -10.26 -11.69 -12.31
CA MET A 41 -8.84 -11.65 -12.69
C MET A 41 -7.93 -11.63 -11.44
N ALA A 42 -8.31 -10.90 -10.41
CA ALA A 42 -7.59 -10.89 -9.15
C ALA A 42 -7.57 -12.28 -8.50
N ASP A 43 -8.68 -13.02 -8.56
CA ASP A 43 -8.77 -14.36 -7.99
C ASP A 43 -7.84 -15.40 -8.63
N LEU A 44 -7.36 -15.17 -9.86
CA LEU A 44 -6.33 -16.01 -10.47
C LEU A 44 -5.02 -16.00 -9.67
N LYS A 45 -4.73 -14.97 -8.90
CA LYS A 45 -3.57 -14.89 -8.00
C LYS A 45 -3.66 -15.89 -6.84
N ARG A 46 -4.89 -16.37 -6.51
CA ARG A 46 -5.11 -17.41 -5.48
C ARG A 46 -4.54 -18.77 -5.87
N LEU A 47 -4.19 -18.98 -7.14
CA LEU A 47 -3.60 -20.21 -7.64
C LEU A 47 -2.09 -20.34 -7.34
N ASP A 48 -1.60 -19.68 -6.31
CA ASP A 48 -0.21 -19.83 -5.87
C ASP A 48 -0.03 -21.16 -5.10
N PRO A 49 0.69 -22.16 -5.65
CA PRO A 49 0.91 -23.44 -4.98
C PRO A 49 1.79 -23.32 -3.73
N MET A 50 2.55 -22.22 -3.60
CA MET A 50 3.44 -22.00 -2.46
C MET A 50 2.70 -21.54 -1.20
N LYS A 51 1.44 -21.13 -1.32
CA LYS A 51 0.67 -20.60 -0.17
C LYS A 51 0.47 -21.59 0.98
N ILE A 52 0.56 -22.90 0.71
CA ILE A 52 0.49 -23.94 1.73
C ILE A 52 1.67 -23.92 2.70
N PHE A 53 2.79 -23.30 2.30
CA PHE A 53 4.00 -23.15 3.11
C PHE A 53 4.05 -21.83 3.89
N TYR A 54 3.10 -20.91 3.68
CA TYR A 54 3.08 -19.65 4.39
C TYR A 54 2.64 -19.86 5.85
N LYS A 55 3.43 -19.37 6.78
CA LYS A 55 3.11 -19.38 8.20
C LYS A 55 2.13 -18.27 8.48
N LYS A 56 0.86 -18.62 8.65
CA LYS A 56 -0.23 -17.67 8.79
C LYS A 56 -1.32 -18.16 9.73
N ILE A 57 -2.00 -17.20 10.35
CA ILE A 57 -3.20 -17.42 11.18
C ILE A 57 -4.25 -16.40 10.77
N ASP A 58 -5.50 -16.83 10.66
CA ASP A 58 -6.65 -15.96 10.42
C ASP A 58 -7.33 -15.60 11.72
N GLU A 59 -7.66 -14.31 11.88
CA GLU A 59 -8.34 -13.73 13.03
C GLU A 59 -9.43 -12.78 12.58
N LYS A 60 -10.23 -12.27 13.52
CA LYS A 60 -11.29 -11.29 13.26
C LYS A 60 -11.30 -10.19 14.30
N ILE A 61 -11.49 -8.96 13.85
CA ILE A 61 -11.75 -7.81 14.71
C ILE A 61 -13.14 -7.28 14.37
N TYR A 62 -13.88 -6.82 15.36
CA TYR A 62 -15.25 -6.36 15.16
C TYR A 62 -15.32 -4.83 15.06
N ASN A 63 -15.96 -4.36 13.99
CA ASN A 63 -16.38 -2.99 13.78
C ASN A 63 -17.91 -2.93 13.94
N GLY A 64 -18.38 -2.66 15.14
CA GLY A 64 -19.80 -2.85 15.48
C GLY A 64 -20.21 -4.32 15.33
N SER A 65 -21.21 -4.58 14.49
CA SER A 65 -21.65 -5.96 14.15
C SER A 65 -20.84 -6.59 13.01
N HIS A 66 -20.05 -5.80 12.28
CA HIS A 66 -19.24 -6.29 11.16
C HIS A 66 -17.94 -6.91 11.66
N ALA A 67 -17.67 -8.13 11.23
CA ALA A 67 -16.41 -8.82 11.51
C ALA A 67 -15.42 -8.51 10.38
N VAL A 68 -14.34 -7.80 10.70
CA VAL A 68 -13.23 -7.50 9.79
C VAL A 68 -12.22 -8.64 9.86
N PRO A 69 -12.07 -9.48 8.82
CA PRO A 69 -11.06 -10.53 8.82
C PRO A 69 -9.66 -9.90 8.75
N VAL A 70 -8.72 -10.53 9.43
CA VAL A 70 -7.30 -10.19 9.35
C VAL A 70 -6.47 -11.47 9.26
N ARG A 71 -5.34 -11.40 8.57
CA ARG A 71 -4.40 -12.51 8.45
C ARG A 71 -3.04 -12.11 8.93
N ILE A 72 -2.50 -12.90 9.86
CA ILE A 72 -1.18 -12.70 10.45
C ILE A 72 -0.19 -13.59 9.71
N PHE A 73 0.85 -13.00 9.14
CA PHE A 73 1.98 -13.72 8.54
C PHE A 73 3.19 -13.62 9.46
N PHE A 74 3.87 -14.75 9.65
CA PHE A 74 5.03 -14.88 10.50
C PHE A 74 6.32 -14.92 9.68
N PRO A 75 7.39 -14.23 10.12
CA PRO A 75 8.63 -14.16 9.34
C PRO A 75 9.40 -15.48 9.24
N ASN A 76 9.17 -16.40 10.17
CA ASN A 76 9.86 -17.70 10.20
C ASN A 76 9.08 -18.73 11.04
N GLU A 77 9.54 -20.00 10.97
CA GLU A 77 8.93 -21.12 11.69
C GLU A 77 8.92 -20.94 13.21
N LYS A 78 10.02 -20.42 13.77
CA LYS A 78 10.14 -20.19 15.22
C LYS A 78 9.06 -19.23 15.70
N SER A 79 8.90 -18.10 15.03
CA SER A 79 7.88 -17.09 15.37
C SER A 79 6.45 -17.65 15.26
N PHE A 80 6.22 -18.54 14.27
CA PHE A 80 4.93 -19.20 14.11
C PHE A 80 4.65 -20.20 15.23
N GLN A 81 5.63 -20.99 15.62
CA GLN A 81 5.51 -21.95 16.75
C GLN A 81 5.32 -21.22 18.08
N GLU A 82 6.08 -20.13 18.32
CA GLU A 82 5.93 -19.30 19.50
C GLU A 82 4.53 -18.66 19.62
N SER A 83 3.85 -18.39 18.50
CA SER A 83 2.50 -17.82 18.53
C SER A 83 1.44 -18.78 19.09
N ASN A 84 1.70 -20.08 19.06
CA ASN A 84 0.83 -21.10 19.66
C ASN A 84 1.06 -21.24 21.17
N ASP A 85 2.15 -20.69 21.69
CA ASP A 85 2.44 -20.66 23.13
C ASP A 85 1.85 -19.38 23.75
N LYS A 86 0.79 -19.55 24.53
CA LYS A 86 0.12 -18.44 25.24
C LYS A 86 1.01 -17.72 26.26
N THR A 87 2.16 -18.29 26.60
CA THR A 87 3.15 -17.69 27.50
C THR A 87 4.20 -16.86 26.75
N SER A 88 4.23 -16.96 25.40
CA SER A 88 5.19 -16.23 24.57
C SER A 88 4.88 -14.72 24.58
N ASP A 89 5.87 -13.92 24.96
CA ASP A 89 5.76 -12.45 24.97
C ASP A 89 6.03 -11.89 23.54
N SER A 90 5.01 -11.29 22.95
CA SER A 90 5.11 -10.64 21.64
C SER A 90 5.43 -9.13 21.73
N ARG A 91 5.60 -8.56 22.93
CA ARG A 91 5.70 -7.12 23.15
C ARG A 91 6.86 -6.46 22.40
N ASP A 92 8.00 -7.11 22.30
CA ASP A 92 9.19 -6.57 21.63
C ASP A 92 9.25 -6.95 20.13
N LYS A 93 8.32 -7.75 19.65
CA LYS A 93 8.20 -8.06 18.21
C LYS A 93 7.83 -6.80 17.43
N LYS A 94 8.24 -6.74 16.18
CA LYS A 94 7.89 -5.65 15.24
C LYS A 94 6.80 -6.13 14.29
N LEU A 95 5.90 -5.23 13.93
CA LEU A 95 4.71 -5.54 13.16
C LEU A 95 4.45 -4.51 12.07
N LEU A 96 4.13 -5.00 10.87
CA LEU A 96 3.62 -4.21 9.76
C LEU A 96 2.10 -4.44 9.66
N LEU A 97 1.31 -3.38 9.82
CA LEU A 97 -0.12 -3.41 9.52
C LEU A 97 -0.30 -3.10 8.05
N PHE A 98 -0.59 -4.14 7.26
CA PHE A 98 -0.65 -4.08 5.81
C PHE A 98 -2.08 -3.86 5.32
N VAL A 99 -2.28 -2.85 4.47
CA VAL A 99 -3.54 -2.54 3.80
C VAL A 99 -3.33 -2.68 2.30
N HIS A 100 -4.08 -3.59 1.66
CA HIS A 100 -3.88 -3.91 0.25
C HIS A 100 -4.45 -2.83 -0.69
N GLY A 101 -3.92 -2.79 -1.93
CA GLY A 101 -4.41 -1.97 -3.01
C GLY A 101 -5.66 -2.54 -3.68
N GLY A 102 -5.93 -2.11 -4.91
CA GLY A 102 -7.07 -2.58 -5.71
C GLY A 102 -8.17 -1.54 -5.90
N GLY A 103 -7.84 -0.24 -5.83
CA GLY A 103 -8.78 0.86 -6.10
C GLY A 103 -9.98 0.88 -5.17
N TRP A 104 -9.86 0.39 -3.95
CA TRP A 104 -10.93 0.22 -2.95
C TRP A 104 -12.08 -0.72 -3.40
N VAL A 105 -11.98 -1.35 -4.55
CA VAL A 105 -13.06 -2.09 -5.25
C VAL A 105 -12.70 -3.56 -5.45
N THR A 106 -11.42 -3.86 -5.62
CA THR A 106 -10.94 -5.21 -5.95
C THR A 106 -9.88 -5.68 -4.97
N GLU A 107 -9.39 -6.89 -5.18
CA GLU A 107 -8.38 -7.56 -4.37
C GLU A 107 -8.90 -8.05 -3.01
N SER A 108 -8.05 -8.77 -2.32
CA SER A 108 -8.33 -9.39 -1.01
C SER A 108 -7.03 -9.82 -0.34
N ILE A 109 -7.09 -10.21 0.93
CA ILE A 109 -5.95 -10.81 1.63
C ILE A 109 -5.46 -12.06 0.88
N ASP A 110 -6.36 -12.87 0.31
CA ASP A 110 -5.98 -14.08 -0.43
C ASP A 110 -5.13 -13.77 -1.67
N ASN A 111 -5.41 -12.67 -2.34
CA ASN A 111 -4.66 -12.24 -3.52
C ASN A 111 -3.29 -11.68 -3.14
N TYR A 112 -3.16 -11.16 -1.93
CA TYR A 112 -1.94 -10.57 -1.39
C TYR A 112 -1.09 -11.50 -0.51
N GLU A 113 -1.51 -12.77 -0.31
CA GLU A 113 -0.78 -13.73 0.54
C GLU A 113 0.71 -13.81 0.23
N ARG A 114 1.04 -13.91 -1.07
CA ARG A 114 2.42 -14.05 -1.51
C ARG A 114 3.29 -12.84 -1.15
N ILE A 115 2.79 -11.63 -1.35
CA ILE A 115 3.57 -10.43 -1.04
C ILE A 115 3.66 -10.19 0.46
N CYS A 116 2.59 -10.47 1.22
CA CYS A 116 2.60 -10.36 2.68
C CYS A 116 3.57 -11.36 3.32
N ALA A 117 3.56 -12.63 2.87
CA ALA A 117 4.52 -13.63 3.34
C ALA A 117 5.97 -13.24 3.02
N ARG A 118 6.25 -12.76 1.80
CA ARG A 118 7.57 -12.27 1.42
C ARG A 118 7.99 -11.01 2.18
N LEU A 119 7.06 -10.12 2.48
CA LEU A 119 7.31 -8.93 3.27
C LEU A 119 7.68 -9.33 4.71
N ALA A 120 6.97 -10.29 5.29
CA ALA A 120 7.31 -10.82 6.62
C ALA A 120 8.72 -11.43 6.65
N ASP A 121 9.06 -12.27 5.68
CA ASP A 121 10.39 -12.89 5.55
C ASP A 121 11.48 -11.83 5.33
N ALA A 122 11.30 -10.92 4.37
CA ALA A 122 12.28 -9.90 4.00
C ALA A 122 12.58 -8.88 5.10
N THR A 123 11.60 -8.57 5.96
CA THR A 123 11.74 -7.60 7.05
C THR A 123 12.03 -8.24 8.40
N GLY A 124 11.79 -9.54 8.54
CA GLY A 124 11.84 -10.23 9.82
C GLY A 124 10.74 -9.79 10.80
N GLN A 125 9.66 -9.17 10.30
CA GLN A 125 8.56 -8.64 11.11
C GLN A 125 7.27 -9.41 10.86
N TYR A 126 6.35 -9.39 11.84
CA TYR A 126 4.98 -9.85 11.61
C TYR A 126 4.30 -8.94 10.59
N VAL A 127 3.44 -9.52 9.73
CA VAL A 127 2.57 -8.74 8.85
C VAL A 127 1.13 -9.09 9.19
N VAL A 128 0.34 -8.10 9.58
CA VAL A 128 -1.11 -8.22 9.76
C VAL A 128 -1.80 -7.57 8.59
N ALA A 129 -2.39 -8.37 7.72
CA ALA A 129 -3.14 -7.89 6.55
C ALA A 129 -4.62 -7.74 6.89
N VAL A 130 -5.26 -6.66 6.41
CA VAL A 130 -6.65 -6.32 6.70
C VAL A 130 -7.52 -6.60 5.50
N GLU A 131 -8.61 -7.39 5.68
CA GLU A 131 -9.69 -7.58 4.70
C GLU A 131 -10.76 -6.52 4.94
N TYR A 132 -10.53 -5.31 4.45
CA TYR A 132 -11.47 -4.21 4.59
C TYR A 132 -12.61 -4.31 3.56
N ARG A 133 -13.78 -3.76 3.89
CA ARG A 133 -14.94 -3.73 2.99
C ARG A 133 -14.65 -2.93 1.74
N LEU A 134 -15.12 -3.45 0.61
CA LEU A 134 -14.88 -2.91 -0.72
C LEU A 134 -16.11 -2.18 -1.27
N ALA A 135 -15.85 -1.16 -2.08
CA ALA A 135 -16.83 -0.55 -2.94
C ALA A 135 -17.11 -1.45 -4.18
N PRO A 136 -18.25 -1.29 -4.86
CA PRO A 136 -19.30 -0.33 -4.61
C PRO A 136 -20.29 -0.74 -3.51
N GLU A 137 -20.19 -1.96 -2.95
CA GLU A 137 -21.11 -2.48 -1.93
C GLU A 137 -21.01 -1.66 -0.65
N ASP A 138 -19.78 -1.39 -0.21
CA ASP A 138 -19.49 -0.64 1.00
C ASP A 138 -18.60 0.57 0.68
N LYS A 139 -19.24 1.66 0.26
CA LYS A 139 -18.56 2.89 -0.13
C LYS A 139 -17.86 3.59 1.04
N PHE A 140 -17.05 4.61 0.71
CA PHE A 140 -16.40 5.48 1.69
C PHE A 140 -17.37 5.93 2.80
N PRO A 141 -16.98 5.91 4.08
CA PRO A 141 -15.65 5.53 4.61
C PRO A 141 -15.56 4.09 5.13
N SER A 142 -16.42 3.15 4.70
CA SER A 142 -16.57 1.82 5.33
C SER A 142 -15.23 1.05 5.44
N GLY A 143 -14.48 0.93 4.34
CA GLY A 143 -13.18 0.25 4.35
C GLY A 143 -12.13 0.96 5.21
N LEU A 144 -12.16 2.29 5.25
CA LEU A 144 -11.27 3.07 6.12
C LEU A 144 -11.58 2.84 7.61
N GLU A 145 -12.86 2.81 7.99
CA GLU A 145 -13.28 2.52 9.37
C GLU A 145 -12.90 1.09 9.80
N ASP A 146 -12.95 0.12 8.88
CA ASP A 146 -12.48 -1.24 9.16
C ASP A 146 -10.96 -1.25 9.44
N CYS A 147 -10.16 -0.58 8.60
CA CYS A 147 -8.73 -0.43 8.83
C CYS A 147 -8.43 0.28 10.17
N TYR A 148 -9.22 1.32 10.48
CA TYR A 148 -9.07 2.07 11.73
C TYR A 148 -9.32 1.21 12.96
N VAL A 149 -10.39 0.41 12.97
CA VAL A 149 -10.73 -0.46 14.10
C VAL A 149 -9.66 -1.54 14.32
N VAL A 150 -9.12 -2.12 13.25
CA VAL A 150 -8.01 -3.08 13.34
C VAL A 150 -6.76 -2.39 13.90
N ALA A 151 -6.40 -1.22 13.39
CA ALA A 151 -5.29 -0.44 13.91
C ALA A 151 -5.49 -0.13 15.41
N LYS A 152 -6.65 0.41 15.78
CA LYS A 152 -6.98 0.71 17.18
C LYS A 152 -6.84 -0.50 18.08
N ALA A 153 -7.29 -1.68 17.66
CA ALA A 153 -7.14 -2.91 18.44
C ALA A 153 -5.66 -3.27 18.67
N LEU A 154 -4.82 -3.13 17.65
CA LEU A 154 -3.37 -3.34 17.74
C LEU A 154 -2.71 -2.33 18.68
N TYR A 155 -2.94 -1.03 18.47
CA TYR A 155 -2.32 0.05 19.24
C TYR A 155 -2.77 0.10 20.71
N THR A 156 -3.95 -0.42 21.02
CA THR A 156 -4.49 -0.45 22.39
C THR A 156 -4.33 -1.80 23.10
N GLY A 157 -3.58 -2.75 22.52
CA GLY A 157 -3.33 -4.06 23.10
C GLY A 157 -4.56 -4.97 23.19
N LYS A 158 -5.56 -4.73 22.33
CA LYS A 158 -6.80 -5.53 22.24
C LYS A 158 -6.78 -6.53 21.08
N PHE A 159 -5.59 -6.90 20.65
CA PHE A 159 -5.37 -7.86 19.57
C PHE A 159 -4.66 -9.11 20.14
N VAL A 160 -4.75 -10.23 19.43
CA VAL A 160 -4.12 -11.49 19.83
C VAL A 160 -2.59 -11.36 19.98
N LEU A 161 -1.96 -10.48 19.20
CA LEU A 161 -0.56 -10.13 19.35
C LEU A 161 -0.44 -8.85 20.19
N ASN A 162 0.14 -8.96 21.39
CA ASN A 162 0.38 -7.82 22.24
C ASN A 162 1.73 -7.17 21.91
N VAL A 163 1.77 -6.39 20.80
CA VAL A 163 2.96 -5.68 20.34
C VAL A 163 2.95 -4.25 20.88
N LYS A 164 4.12 -3.74 21.27
CA LYS A 164 4.24 -2.33 21.70
C LYS A 164 3.83 -1.38 20.57
N PRO A 165 3.05 -0.31 20.82
CA PRO A 165 2.62 0.65 19.82
C PRO A 165 3.76 1.22 18.95
N GLU A 166 4.92 1.49 19.55
CA GLU A 166 6.10 2.00 18.85
C GLU A 166 6.72 1.01 17.85
N ASN A 167 6.38 -0.25 17.95
CA ASN A 167 6.84 -1.33 17.07
C ASN A 167 5.89 -1.61 15.91
N ILE A 168 4.77 -0.88 15.82
CA ILE A 168 3.78 -1.04 14.76
C ILE A 168 4.02 0.02 13.68
N THR A 169 4.13 -0.42 12.43
CA THR A 169 4.26 0.45 11.25
C THR A 169 3.10 0.19 10.30
N LEU A 170 2.42 1.25 9.84
CA LEU A 170 1.42 1.14 8.77
C LEU A 170 2.14 0.95 7.44
N ILE A 171 1.61 0.09 6.59
CA ILE A 171 2.11 -0.08 5.23
C ILE A 171 0.95 -0.42 4.29
N GLY A 172 0.94 0.20 3.13
CA GLY A 172 -0.07 -0.10 2.11
C GLY A 172 0.36 0.36 0.73
N ASP A 173 -0.23 -0.25 -0.29
CA ASP A 173 0.05 0.05 -1.67
C ASP A 173 -1.19 0.60 -2.40
N SER A 174 -1.02 1.57 -3.30
CA SER A 174 -2.11 2.15 -4.12
C SER A 174 -3.26 2.68 -3.23
N ALA A 175 -4.48 2.16 -3.38
CA ALA A 175 -5.62 2.45 -2.52
C ALA A 175 -5.33 2.11 -1.04
N GLY A 176 -4.55 1.05 -0.75
CA GLY A 176 -4.10 0.74 0.60
C GLY A 176 -3.13 1.79 1.16
N GLY A 177 -2.29 2.35 0.31
CA GLY A 177 -1.46 3.51 0.66
C GLY A 177 -2.29 4.76 1.00
N ASN A 178 -3.37 4.99 0.25
CA ASN A 178 -4.37 6.01 0.57
C ASN A 178 -4.98 5.76 1.95
N LEU A 179 -5.47 4.53 2.19
CA LEU A 179 -6.10 4.17 3.46
C LEU A 179 -5.13 4.33 4.65
N CYS A 180 -3.85 4.01 4.49
CA CYS A 180 -2.83 4.24 5.52
C CYS A 180 -2.64 5.74 5.81
N ALA A 181 -2.52 6.58 4.77
CA ALA A 181 -2.40 8.02 4.93
C ALA A 181 -3.64 8.63 5.59
N ALA A 182 -4.84 8.23 5.15
CA ALA A 182 -6.12 8.66 5.72
C ALA A 182 -6.27 8.19 7.18
N LEU A 183 -5.89 6.95 7.48
CA LEU A 183 -5.91 6.38 8.82
C LEU A 183 -5.01 7.17 9.77
N SER A 184 -3.82 7.56 9.34
CA SER A 184 -2.92 8.34 10.19
C SER A 184 -3.45 9.75 10.48
N LEU A 185 -4.09 10.42 9.51
CA LEU A 185 -4.81 11.67 9.73
C LEU A 185 -5.97 11.48 10.73
N MET A 186 -6.79 10.46 10.51
CA MET A 186 -7.93 10.13 11.37
C MET A 186 -7.49 9.78 12.81
N ALA A 187 -6.39 9.06 12.97
CA ALA A 187 -5.84 8.70 14.27
C ALA A 187 -5.41 9.94 15.06
N ARG A 188 -4.71 10.88 14.41
CA ARG A 188 -4.36 12.18 14.99
C ARG A 188 -5.61 12.94 15.42
N ASP A 189 -6.58 13.06 14.53
CA ASP A 189 -7.76 13.89 14.75
C ASP A 189 -8.69 13.29 15.84
N ARG A 190 -8.77 11.97 15.94
CA ARG A 190 -9.54 11.27 16.99
C ARG A 190 -8.78 11.17 18.33
N GLY A 191 -7.45 11.25 18.32
CA GLY A 191 -6.62 11.22 19.53
C GLY A 191 -6.62 9.90 20.30
N GLU A 192 -7.03 8.79 19.66
CA GLU A 192 -7.15 7.49 20.35
C GLU A 192 -5.85 6.67 20.31
N PHE A 193 -5.05 6.87 19.30
CA PHE A 193 -3.69 6.35 19.13
C PHE A 193 -2.97 7.16 18.07
N MET A 194 -1.64 7.00 17.96
CA MET A 194 -0.89 7.65 16.88
C MET A 194 0.20 6.71 16.36
N PRO A 195 0.14 6.35 15.06
CA PRO A 195 1.22 5.60 14.43
C PRO A 195 2.53 6.39 14.46
N LYS A 196 3.65 5.72 14.69
CA LYS A 196 4.98 6.34 14.63
C LYS A 196 5.57 6.33 13.23
N ARG A 197 5.20 5.32 12.41
CA ARG A 197 5.75 5.13 11.07
C ARG A 197 4.66 4.70 10.10
N GLN A 198 4.80 5.16 8.85
CA GLN A 198 4.00 4.66 7.73
C GLN A 198 4.83 4.51 6.47
N ILE A 199 4.48 3.55 5.65
CA ILE A 199 5.11 3.25 4.35
C ILE A 199 4.01 3.24 3.30
N LEU A 200 4.08 4.18 2.38
CA LEU A 200 3.08 4.40 1.33
C LEU A 200 3.70 4.03 -0.03
N ILE A 201 3.22 2.96 -0.63
CA ILE A 201 3.75 2.45 -1.89
C ILE A 201 2.82 2.91 -3.02
N TYR A 202 3.30 3.73 -3.93
CA TYR A 202 2.55 4.41 -5.01
C TYR A 202 1.13 4.82 -4.60
N PRO A 203 0.98 5.59 -3.50
CA PRO A 203 -0.32 5.86 -2.91
C PRO A 203 -1.20 6.74 -3.80
N ALA A 204 -2.51 6.47 -3.84
CA ALA A 204 -3.50 7.40 -4.34
C ALA A 204 -3.78 8.46 -3.27
N THR A 205 -3.50 9.72 -3.54
CA THR A 205 -3.61 10.79 -2.52
C THR A 205 -4.53 11.93 -2.92
N TYR A 206 -4.96 11.96 -4.19
CA TYR A 206 -5.78 13.02 -4.76
C TYR A 206 -7.12 12.51 -5.30
N ASN A 207 -7.98 13.42 -5.77
CA ASN A 207 -9.38 13.13 -6.12
C ASN A 207 -9.77 13.45 -7.56
N ASP A 208 -8.84 13.87 -8.42
CA ASP A 208 -9.13 14.25 -9.80
C ASP A 208 -8.05 13.73 -10.75
N TYR A 209 -8.45 12.83 -11.65
CA TYR A 209 -7.60 12.22 -12.69
C TYR A 209 -8.03 12.64 -14.09
N THR A 210 -8.81 13.72 -14.21
CA THR A 210 -9.19 14.32 -15.48
C THR A 210 -8.06 15.21 -16.04
N GLU A 211 -8.28 15.78 -17.21
CA GLU A 211 -7.34 16.77 -17.80
C GLU A 211 -7.12 18.02 -16.91
N LYS A 212 -7.97 18.22 -15.90
CA LYS A 212 -7.86 19.32 -14.93
C LYS A 212 -6.93 19.02 -13.76
N SER A 213 -6.47 17.77 -13.64
CA SER A 213 -5.54 17.38 -12.59
C SER A 213 -4.29 18.27 -12.60
N PRO A 214 -3.85 18.78 -11.44
CA PRO A 214 -2.63 19.59 -11.35
C PRO A 214 -1.34 18.77 -11.50
N PHE A 215 -1.45 17.44 -11.57
CA PHE A 215 -0.31 16.54 -11.59
C PHE A 215 0.04 16.09 -13.02
N PRO A 216 1.22 16.49 -13.55
CA PRO A 216 1.64 16.13 -14.90
C PRO A 216 1.64 14.64 -15.19
N SER A 217 1.95 13.79 -14.20
CA SER A 217 1.97 12.33 -14.35
C SER A 217 0.62 11.74 -14.79
N VAL A 218 -0.49 12.37 -14.45
CA VAL A 218 -1.84 11.96 -14.90
C VAL A 218 -1.91 11.99 -16.44
N LYS A 219 -1.40 13.04 -17.07
CA LYS A 219 -1.35 13.16 -18.52
C LYS A 219 -0.22 12.34 -19.14
N GLU A 220 0.97 12.35 -18.53
CA GLU A 220 2.15 11.65 -19.04
C GLU A 220 2.00 10.13 -19.04
N ASN A 221 1.38 9.57 -17.99
CA ASN A 221 1.33 8.14 -17.72
C ASN A 221 -0.08 7.56 -17.72
N GLY A 222 -1.12 8.37 -17.89
CA GLY A 222 -2.51 7.97 -17.70
C GLY A 222 -3.15 7.20 -18.85
N THR A 223 -2.39 6.81 -19.89
CA THR A 223 -2.98 6.13 -21.08
C THR A 223 -2.31 4.82 -21.46
N ASP A 224 -0.98 4.70 -21.27
CA ASP A 224 -0.19 3.65 -21.92
C ASP A 224 0.49 2.66 -20.94
N TYR A 225 0.29 2.82 -19.63
CA TYR A 225 1.10 2.12 -18.63
C TYR A 225 0.28 1.31 -17.62
N LEU A 226 -0.69 0.53 -18.09
CA LEU A 226 -1.54 -0.41 -17.36
C LEU A 226 -2.63 0.26 -16.51
N LEU A 227 -2.26 1.11 -15.54
CA LEU A 227 -3.21 1.96 -14.83
C LEU A 227 -3.44 3.22 -15.65
N THR A 228 -4.71 3.46 -16.04
CA THR A 228 -5.07 4.66 -16.76
C THR A 228 -5.70 5.71 -15.83
N ALA A 229 -5.67 6.97 -16.27
CA ALA A 229 -6.36 8.04 -15.59
C ALA A 229 -7.88 7.81 -15.56
N GLY A 230 -8.45 7.26 -16.65
CA GLY A 230 -9.86 6.87 -16.73
C GLY A 230 -10.22 5.80 -15.70
N LYS A 231 -9.40 4.74 -15.55
CA LYS A 231 -9.61 3.73 -14.48
C LYS A 231 -9.56 4.35 -13.09
N MET A 232 -8.64 5.28 -12.86
CA MET A 232 -8.57 5.95 -11.55
C MET A 232 -9.81 6.77 -11.28
N GLN A 233 -10.34 7.47 -12.30
CA GLN A 233 -11.59 8.21 -12.18
C GLN A 233 -12.76 7.27 -11.85
N ASP A 234 -12.86 6.14 -12.54
CA ASP A 234 -13.90 5.14 -12.26
C ASP A 234 -13.80 4.58 -10.83
N TYR A 235 -12.59 4.30 -10.35
CA TYR A 235 -12.38 3.82 -8.99
C TYR A 235 -12.86 4.83 -7.94
N ILE A 236 -12.52 6.11 -8.07
CA ILE A 236 -12.99 7.12 -7.11
C ILE A 236 -14.50 7.34 -7.19
N ASP A 237 -15.12 7.21 -8.37
CA ASP A 237 -16.57 7.30 -8.54
C ASP A 237 -17.32 6.11 -7.92
N LEU A 238 -16.73 4.90 -8.01
CA LEU A 238 -17.24 3.72 -7.33
C LEU A 238 -17.08 3.82 -5.80
N TYR A 239 -15.96 4.37 -5.32
CA TYR A 239 -15.65 4.47 -3.90
C TYR A 239 -16.44 5.58 -3.20
N ALA A 240 -16.67 6.73 -3.83
CA ALA A 240 -17.43 7.84 -3.29
C ALA A 240 -18.95 7.53 -3.26
N LYS A 241 -19.65 7.99 -2.20
CA LYS A 241 -21.13 8.01 -2.17
C LYS A 241 -21.67 9.19 -2.96
N ASN A 242 -20.97 10.32 -2.88
CA ASN A 242 -21.35 11.60 -3.49
C ASN A 242 -20.09 12.43 -3.78
N GLU A 243 -20.25 13.57 -4.45
CA GLU A 243 -19.13 14.45 -4.80
C GLU A 243 -18.48 15.13 -3.57
N GLU A 244 -19.21 15.27 -2.46
CA GLU A 244 -18.69 15.85 -1.23
C GLU A 244 -17.63 14.94 -0.58
N ASP A 245 -17.83 13.61 -0.66
CA ASP A 245 -16.86 12.63 -0.17
C ASP A 245 -15.48 12.83 -0.81
N LYS A 246 -15.44 13.14 -2.11
CA LYS A 246 -14.19 13.36 -2.85
C LYS A 246 -13.38 14.55 -2.33
N GLN A 247 -14.03 15.49 -1.63
CA GLN A 247 -13.37 16.64 -1.00
C GLN A 247 -12.95 16.38 0.45
N ASN A 248 -13.29 15.21 0.98
CA ASN A 248 -12.94 14.84 2.34
C ASN A 248 -11.43 14.50 2.44
N PRO A 249 -10.68 15.04 3.41
CA PRO A 249 -9.24 14.73 3.59
C PRO A 249 -8.97 13.25 3.93
N TYR A 250 -9.95 12.51 4.40
CA TYR A 250 -9.81 11.06 4.60
C TYR A 250 -10.09 10.25 3.33
N PHE A 251 -10.71 10.86 2.32
CA PHE A 251 -10.81 10.31 0.98
C PHE A 251 -9.56 10.63 0.14
N ALA A 252 -9.16 11.89 0.17
CA ALA A 252 -8.03 12.41 -0.58
C ALA A 252 -7.04 13.14 0.38
N PRO A 253 -6.08 12.42 0.98
CA PRO A 253 -5.18 12.96 1.99
C PRO A 253 -4.39 14.20 1.56
N TYR A 254 -4.13 14.35 0.26
CA TYR A 254 -3.51 15.55 -0.27
C TYR A 254 -4.32 16.83 0.00
N LEU A 255 -5.64 16.74 0.16
CA LEU A 255 -6.52 17.89 0.43
C LEU A 255 -6.57 18.30 1.90
N ALA A 256 -5.97 17.54 2.81
CA ALA A 256 -5.94 17.89 4.22
C ALA A 256 -5.31 19.27 4.42
N LYS A 257 -5.99 20.17 5.12
CA LYS A 257 -5.49 21.53 5.40
C LYS A 257 -4.26 21.53 6.28
N ASP A 258 -4.24 20.64 7.26
CA ASP A 258 -3.14 20.41 8.17
C ASP A 258 -2.65 18.96 8.05
N VAL A 259 -1.38 18.79 7.74
CA VAL A 259 -0.67 17.52 7.66
C VAL A 259 0.51 17.47 8.64
N SER A 260 0.49 18.31 9.68
CA SER A 260 1.45 18.24 10.77
C SER A 260 1.20 17.05 11.69
N HIS A 261 2.19 16.71 12.52
CA HIS A 261 2.10 15.62 13.50
C HIS A 261 1.69 14.28 12.85
N GLN A 262 2.19 14.03 11.64
CA GLN A 262 2.02 12.74 10.97
C GLN A 262 3.21 11.81 11.25
N PRO A 263 3.04 10.49 11.06
CA PRO A 263 4.12 9.52 11.26
C PRO A 263 5.35 9.83 10.42
N ASP A 264 6.53 9.36 10.88
CA ASP A 264 7.68 9.20 9.99
C ASP A 264 7.22 8.43 8.74
N THR A 265 7.47 8.97 7.55
CA THR A 265 6.85 8.48 6.32
C THR A 265 7.90 8.09 5.29
N LEU A 266 7.78 6.87 4.76
CA LEU A 266 8.44 6.46 3.52
C LEU A 266 7.40 6.44 2.39
N ILE A 267 7.68 7.14 1.29
CA ILE A 267 6.88 7.09 0.07
C ILE A 267 7.73 6.49 -1.05
N LEU A 268 7.22 5.41 -1.65
CA LEU A 268 7.78 4.82 -2.87
C LEU A 268 6.82 5.12 -4.02
N THR A 269 7.31 5.73 -5.10
CA THR A 269 6.51 5.99 -6.30
C THR A 269 7.03 5.19 -7.48
N SER A 270 6.19 4.93 -8.48
CA SER A 270 6.57 4.29 -9.73
C SER A 270 6.85 5.34 -10.80
N GLU A 271 7.87 5.14 -11.64
CA GLU A 271 8.20 6.12 -12.68
C GLU A 271 7.07 6.28 -13.72
N PHE A 272 6.50 5.16 -14.17
CA PHE A 272 5.45 5.12 -15.17
C PHE A 272 4.08 4.86 -14.51
N ASP A 273 3.58 5.89 -13.79
CA ASP A 273 2.39 5.81 -12.96
C ASP A 273 1.66 7.17 -12.98
N PRO A 274 0.36 7.22 -13.26
CA PRO A 274 -0.41 8.46 -13.13
C PRO A 274 -0.40 9.03 -11.71
N LEU A 275 -0.24 8.19 -10.67
CA LEU A 275 -0.22 8.59 -9.25
C LEU A 275 1.16 9.11 -8.78
N ARG A 276 2.18 9.08 -9.65
CA ARG A 276 3.56 9.45 -9.28
C ARG A 276 3.66 10.81 -8.62
N ASP A 277 3.19 11.82 -9.30
CA ASP A 277 3.41 13.22 -8.89
C ASP A 277 2.57 13.61 -7.67
N GLU A 278 1.36 13.08 -7.52
CA GLU A 278 0.54 13.33 -6.34
C GLU A 278 1.13 12.70 -5.07
N GLY A 279 1.67 11.48 -5.17
CA GLY A 279 2.35 10.81 -4.07
C GLY A 279 3.60 11.57 -3.62
N GLU A 280 4.42 12.04 -4.57
CA GLU A 280 5.60 12.87 -4.27
C GLU A 280 5.22 14.24 -3.70
N ALA A 281 4.17 14.87 -4.23
CA ALA A 281 3.65 16.14 -3.74
C ALA A 281 3.07 16.01 -2.32
N TYR A 282 2.37 14.90 -2.01
CA TYR A 282 1.91 14.63 -0.66
C TYR A 282 3.08 14.50 0.32
N GLY A 283 4.11 13.75 -0.06
CA GLY A 283 5.33 13.65 0.74
C GLY A 283 6.04 14.98 0.96
N LYS A 284 6.07 15.85 -0.05
CA LYS A 284 6.61 17.19 0.07
C LYS A 284 5.80 18.03 1.08
N ARG A 285 4.46 17.99 1.01
CA ARG A 285 3.60 18.68 1.98
C ARG A 285 3.83 18.19 3.40
N LEU A 286 3.94 16.86 3.60
CA LEU A 286 4.26 16.29 4.91
C LEU A 286 5.60 16.84 5.45
N LYS A 287 6.62 16.89 4.60
CA LYS A 287 7.96 17.40 4.96
C LYS A 287 7.91 18.89 5.30
N GLU A 288 7.21 19.70 4.52
CA GLU A 288 7.03 21.14 4.75
C GLU A 288 6.26 21.42 6.06
N ALA A 289 5.39 20.50 6.49
CA ALA A 289 4.69 20.56 7.77
C ALA A 289 5.53 20.05 8.97
N GLY A 290 6.82 19.75 8.76
CA GLY A 290 7.76 19.39 9.82
C GLY A 290 7.85 17.90 10.13
N ASN A 291 7.24 17.02 9.34
CA ASN A 291 7.36 15.58 9.53
C ASN A 291 8.63 15.02 8.89
N TYR A 292 9.15 13.89 9.40
CA TYR A 292 10.23 13.18 8.74
C TYR A 292 9.70 12.38 7.55
N VAL A 293 10.26 12.62 6.35
CA VAL A 293 9.79 11.98 5.11
C VAL A 293 10.96 11.60 4.20
N GLN A 294 10.94 10.35 3.76
CA GLN A 294 11.77 9.85 2.66
C GLN A 294 10.89 9.59 1.43
N ILE A 295 11.33 10.00 0.25
CA ILE A 295 10.62 9.82 -1.01
C ILE A 295 11.58 9.21 -2.02
N HIS A 296 11.23 8.03 -2.56
CA HIS A 296 12.04 7.35 -3.56
C HIS A 296 11.18 6.93 -4.75
N ARG A 297 11.63 7.32 -5.95
CA ARG A 297 11.00 6.91 -7.21
C ARG A 297 11.69 5.65 -7.73
N ILE A 298 10.93 4.56 -7.87
CA ILE A 298 11.41 3.31 -8.45
C ILE A 298 11.44 3.46 -9.97
N LYS A 299 12.63 3.63 -10.50
CA LYS A 299 12.86 3.87 -11.94
C LYS A 299 12.50 2.65 -12.77
N GLY A 300 11.75 2.87 -13.86
CA GLY A 300 11.29 1.83 -14.76
C GLY A 300 10.06 1.07 -14.26
N ALA A 301 9.60 1.32 -13.03
CA ALA A 301 8.45 0.63 -12.47
C ALA A 301 7.12 1.19 -13.01
N LEU A 302 6.15 0.28 -13.12
CA LEU A 302 4.74 0.56 -13.39
C LEU A 302 3.95 0.57 -12.09
N HIS A 303 2.76 1.17 -12.11
CA HIS A 303 1.81 1.01 -11.02
C HIS A 303 1.53 -0.47 -10.74
N GLY A 304 1.40 -0.84 -9.48
CA GLY A 304 1.08 -2.21 -9.07
C GLY A 304 2.26 -3.18 -9.07
N TYR A 305 3.50 -2.76 -9.41
CA TYR A 305 4.66 -3.66 -9.47
C TYR A 305 4.88 -4.45 -8.18
N PHE A 306 4.59 -3.86 -7.04
CA PHE A 306 4.78 -4.47 -5.72
C PHE A 306 3.82 -5.64 -5.50
N ALA A 307 2.53 -5.44 -5.80
CA ALA A 307 1.47 -6.42 -5.65
C ALA A 307 1.59 -7.59 -6.65
N LEU A 308 2.00 -7.30 -7.88
CA LEU A 308 2.11 -8.31 -8.94
C LEU A 308 3.15 -9.40 -8.61
N GLY A 309 3.96 -9.21 -7.58
CA GLY A 309 4.90 -10.21 -7.06
C GLY A 309 5.88 -10.72 -8.11
N ILE A 310 5.86 -10.02 -9.22
CA ILE A 310 6.69 -10.38 -10.35
C ILE A 310 8.13 -10.24 -9.88
N LYS A 311 9.05 -11.18 -10.21
CA LYS A 311 10.42 -11.24 -9.86
C LYS A 311 11.00 -9.92 -9.86
N HIS A 312 11.45 -9.41 -8.79
CA HIS A 312 11.84 -8.38 -9.21
C HIS A 312 12.75 -7.44 -8.60
N LEU A 313 13.54 -6.94 -9.45
CA LEU A 313 14.44 -5.83 -9.23
C LEU A 313 13.72 -4.68 -8.49
N TYR A 314 12.53 -4.31 -8.94
CA TYR A 314 11.71 -3.25 -8.31
C TYR A 314 11.20 -3.61 -6.92
N VAL A 315 10.73 -4.83 -6.72
CA VAL A 315 10.29 -5.32 -5.39
C VAL A 315 11.48 -5.45 -4.45
N GLN A 316 12.62 -5.92 -4.94
CA GLN A 316 13.85 -6.00 -4.13
C GLN A 316 14.39 -4.61 -3.77
N GLU A 317 14.37 -3.69 -4.72
CA GLU A 317 14.72 -2.28 -4.48
C GLU A 317 13.79 -1.67 -3.42
N SER A 318 12.49 -1.93 -3.49
CA SER A 318 11.51 -1.51 -2.48
C SER A 318 11.81 -2.11 -1.11
N PHE A 319 12.13 -3.40 -1.02
CA PHE A 319 12.52 -4.02 0.25
C PHE A 319 13.79 -3.41 0.83
N THR A 320 14.73 -2.96 -0.02
CA THR A 320 15.94 -2.25 0.44
C THR A 320 15.55 -0.94 1.12
N TYR A 321 14.73 -0.11 0.48
CA TYR A 321 14.24 1.14 1.09
C TYR A 321 13.40 0.91 2.34
N ILE A 322 12.49 -0.07 2.30
CA ILE A 322 11.64 -0.44 3.45
C ILE A 322 12.52 -0.85 4.65
N ASN A 323 13.49 -1.74 4.43
CA ASN A 323 14.36 -2.22 5.51
C ASN A 323 15.24 -1.11 6.09
N ALA A 324 15.79 -0.22 5.25
CA ALA A 324 16.56 0.93 5.71
C ALA A 324 15.70 1.87 6.56
N PHE A 325 14.52 2.23 6.06
CA PHE A 325 13.58 3.07 6.79
C PHE A 325 13.17 2.48 8.15
N LEU A 326 12.86 1.17 8.19
CA LEU A 326 12.51 0.47 9.44
C LEU A 326 13.64 0.42 10.45
N LYS A 327 14.89 0.54 10.01
CA LYS A 327 16.10 0.65 10.86
C LYS A 327 16.44 2.08 11.25
N GLY A 328 15.75 3.08 10.67
CA GLY A 328 16.06 4.51 10.85
C GLY A 328 17.24 4.99 10.02
N GLU A 329 17.56 4.29 8.93
CA GLU A 329 18.61 4.64 7.98
C GLU A 329 18.04 5.48 6.84
N ALA A 330 18.81 6.44 6.32
CA ALA A 330 18.51 7.16 5.09
C ALA A 330 19.34 6.55 3.94
N LEU A 331 18.69 6.31 2.79
CA LEU A 331 19.36 5.81 1.58
C LEU A 331 19.34 6.86 0.47
#